data_2c63ab1d4056e5028b8973357801537b
#
_entry.id   2c63ab1d4056e5028b8973357801537b
#
_cell.length_a   1.000
_cell.length_b   1.000
_cell.length_c   1.000
_cell.angle_alpha   90.00
_cell.angle_beta   90.00
_cell.angle_gamma   90.00
#
_symmetry.space_group_name_H-M   'P 1'
#
loop_
_entity.id
_entity.type
_entity.pdbx_description
1 polymer ?
#
loop_
_entity_poly.entity_id
_entity_poly.type
_entity_poly.pdbx_seq_one_letter_code
_entity_poly.pdbx_strand_id
1 'polypeptide(L)'
;MLEKRLKETREKLELKEKEIALILGISNKTVSGYETGYDTIPMKNLINYANAFNLSLDYLFGLTDENKSYQPIIIDKRAIGQNLKELRRINNKTQEYVANKINIAVGAYSNYENGKYLISVRTLKGLIRIYNPFSIDKLFDRKVK
;
A
#
# COMPACT_ATOMS: atom_id res chain seq x y z
N MET A 1 3.44 -11.46 2.43
CA MET A 1 4.55 -10.91 1.60
C MET A 1 5.00 -9.54 2.06
N LEU A 2 4.06 -8.62 2.29
CA LEU A 2 4.41 -7.26 2.75
C LEU A 2 5.26 -7.27 4.02
N GLU A 3 4.84 -8.02 5.02
CA GLU A 3 5.50 -8.09 6.32
C GLU A 3 6.94 -8.58 6.18
N LYS A 4 7.14 -9.62 5.39
CA LYS A 4 8.46 -10.18 5.12
C LYS A 4 9.35 -9.18 4.37
N ARG A 5 8.79 -8.48 3.39
CA ARG A 5 9.52 -7.48 2.60
C ARG A 5 9.90 -6.26 3.44
N LEU A 6 9.06 -5.86 4.39
CA LEU A 6 9.41 -4.79 5.33
C LEU A 6 10.66 -5.17 6.14
N LYS A 7 10.69 -6.39 6.68
CA LYS A 7 11.83 -6.87 7.46
C LYS A 7 13.09 -6.99 6.59
N GLU A 8 12.97 -7.61 5.42
CA GLU A 8 14.11 -7.78 4.50
C GLU A 8 14.68 -6.45 4.06
N THR A 9 13.81 -5.47 3.76
CA THR A 9 14.23 -4.12 3.36
C THR A 9 15.00 -3.44 4.49
N ARG A 10 14.49 -3.51 5.72
CA ARG A 10 15.18 -2.96 6.89
C ARG A 10 16.57 -3.58 7.05
N GLU A 11 16.64 -4.91 6.94
CA GLU A 11 17.91 -5.63 7.08
C GLU A 11 18.92 -5.26 5.98
N LYS A 12 18.45 -5.11 4.74
CA LYS A 12 19.30 -4.67 3.63
C LYS A 12 19.85 -3.26 3.83
N LEU A 13 19.08 -2.40 4.49
CA LEU A 13 19.49 -1.04 4.84
C LEU A 13 20.42 -1.03 6.07
N GLU A 14 20.64 -2.17 6.67
CA GLU A 14 21.45 -2.32 7.88
C GLU A 14 20.92 -1.49 9.05
N LEU A 15 19.58 -1.37 9.12
CA LEU A 15 18.90 -0.63 10.18
C LEU A 15 18.31 -1.58 11.22
N LYS A 16 18.24 -1.09 12.46
CA LYS A 16 17.56 -1.78 13.55
C LYS A 16 16.10 -1.35 13.61
N GLU A 17 15.26 -2.18 14.22
CA GLU A 17 13.84 -1.84 14.41
C GLU A 17 13.67 -0.50 15.13
N LYS A 18 14.54 -0.21 16.13
CA LYS A 18 14.46 1.07 16.83
C LYS A 18 14.70 2.28 15.93
N GLU A 19 15.49 2.13 14.88
CA GLU A 19 15.75 3.21 13.93
C GLU A 19 14.52 3.47 13.05
N ILE A 20 13.85 2.41 12.61
CA ILE A 20 12.58 2.52 11.91
C ILE A 20 11.51 3.13 12.81
N ALA A 21 11.46 2.69 14.08
CA ALA A 21 10.53 3.22 15.06
C ALA A 21 10.68 4.73 15.22
N LEU A 22 11.93 5.21 15.30
CA LEU A 22 12.23 6.63 15.42
C LEU A 22 11.75 7.40 14.17
N ILE A 23 12.03 6.88 12.98
CA ILE A 23 11.63 7.50 11.70
C ILE A 23 10.11 7.61 11.61
N LEU A 24 9.39 6.56 12.00
CA LEU A 24 7.93 6.51 11.91
C LEU A 24 7.22 7.14 13.11
N GLY A 25 7.95 7.45 14.18
CA GLY A 25 7.35 7.99 15.41
C GLY A 25 6.50 6.99 16.17
N ILE A 26 6.91 5.72 16.19
CA ILE A 26 6.19 4.62 16.83
C ILE A 26 7.16 3.83 17.74
N SER A 27 6.63 2.86 18.47
CA SER A 27 7.46 2.01 19.35
C SER A 27 8.16 0.89 18.57
N ASN A 28 9.26 0.38 19.14
CA ASN A 28 9.95 -0.80 18.59
C ASN A 28 9.01 -2.00 18.50
N LYS A 29 8.17 -2.18 19.51
CA LYS A 29 7.19 -3.27 19.55
C LYS A 29 6.23 -3.19 18.36
N THR A 30 5.81 -1.99 18.02
CA THR A 30 4.92 -1.77 16.87
C THR A 30 5.62 -2.13 15.55
N VAL A 31 6.88 -1.73 15.37
CA VAL A 31 7.68 -2.11 14.20
C VAL A 31 7.77 -3.63 14.09
N SER A 32 8.10 -4.29 15.20
CA SER A 32 8.17 -5.76 15.26
C SER A 32 6.82 -6.38 14.87
N GLY A 33 5.71 -5.81 15.34
CA GLY A 33 4.36 -6.25 14.99
C GLY A 33 4.10 -6.17 13.49
N TYR A 34 4.57 -5.13 12.83
CA TYR A 34 4.43 -5.00 11.36
C TYR A 34 5.25 -6.05 10.62
N GLU A 35 6.45 -6.37 11.11
CA GLU A 35 7.33 -7.34 10.44
C GLU A 35 6.91 -8.78 10.66
N THR A 36 6.28 -9.09 11.78
CA THR A 36 5.79 -10.44 12.09
C THR A 36 4.37 -10.71 11.59
N GLY A 37 3.65 -9.66 11.21
CA GLY A 37 2.24 -9.78 10.81
C GLY A 37 1.27 -9.75 11.99
N TYR A 38 1.76 -9.55 13.22
CA TYR A 38 0.89 -9.38 14.38
C TYR A 38 -0.02 -8.15 14.23
N ASP A 39 0.54 -7.07 13.71
CA ASP A 39 -0.19 -5.85 13.39
C ASP A 39 -0.11 -5.57 11.89
N THR A 40 -1.17 -5.00 11.33
CA THR A 40 -1.14 -4.49 9.95
C THR A 40 -0.67 -3.04 9.96
N ILE A 41 0.36 -2.74 9.18
CA ILE A 41 0.84 -1.37 9.08
C ILE A 41 -0.24 -0.46 8.47
N PRO A 42 -0.59 0.68 9.10
CA PRO A 42 -1.51 1.64 8.51
C PRO A 42 -0.91 2.23 7.21
N MET A 43 -1.79 2.58 6.26
CA MET A 43 -1.35 3.12 4.97
C MET A 43 -0.45 4.34 5.14
N LYS A 44 -0.79 5.25 6.06
CA LYS A 44 0.01 6.45 6.30
C LYS A 44 1.45 6.11 6.73
N ASN A 45 1.60 5.13 7.62
CA ASN A 45 2.92 4.69 8.07
C ASN A 45 3.69 3.99 6.95
N LEU A 46 2.99 3.21 6.14
CA LEU A 46 3.61 2.56 4.98
C LEU A 46 4.11 3.59 3.97
N ILE A 47 3.33 4.63 3.70
CA ILE A 47 3.73 5.74 2.82
C ILE A 47 4.95 6.46 3.38
N ASN A 48 4.95 6.75 4.68
CA ASN A 48 6.10 7.38 5.34
C ASN A 48 7.35 6.52 5.23
N TYR A 49 7.19 5.22 5.40
CA TYR A 49 8.29 4.25 5.25
C TYR A 49 8.83 4.26 3.82
N ALA A 50 7.93 4.13 2.85
CA ALA A 50 8.31 4.12 1.43
C ALA A 50 8.99 5.42 1.02
N ASN A 51 8.52 6.56 1.51
CA ASN A 51 9.11 7.86 1.20
C ASN A 51 10.48 8.05 1.85
N ALA A 52 10.65 7.55 3.07
CA ALA A 52 11.94 7.66 3.77
C ALA A 52 13.07 6.96 3.03
N PHE A 53 12.77 5.85 2.35
CA PHE A 53 13.77 5.00 1.72
C PHE A 53 13.57 4.82 0.21
N ASN A 54 12.71 5.60 -0.41
CA ASN A 54 12.42 5.54 -1.85
C ASN A 54 11.97 4.16 -2.33
N LEU A 55 11.14 3.49 -1.54
CA LEU A 55 10.74 2.11 -1.82
C LEU A 55 9.56 2.03 -2.79
N SER A 56 9.59 1.01 -3.64
CA SER A 56 8.46 0.63 -4.48
C SER A 56 7.39 -0.07 -3.64
N LEU A 57 6.15 0.39 -3.73
CA LEU A 57 5.02 -0.30 -3.09
C LEU A 57 4.76 -1.65 -3.77
N ASP A 58 4.92 -1.74 -5.08
CA ASP A 58 4.77 -3.01 -5.79
C ASP A 58 5.77 -4.04 -5.28
N TYR A 59 7.01 -3.62 -5.05
CA TYR A 59 8.03 -4.48 -4.46
C TYR A 59 7.63 -4.95 -3.06
N LEU A 60 7.21 -4.02 -2.20
CA LEU A 60 6.83 -4.36 -0.83
C LEU A 60 5.65 -5.33 -0.77
N PHE A 61 4.69 -5.21 -1.67
CA PHE A 61 3.53 -6.11 -1.72
C PHE A 61 3.80 -7.40 -2.51
N GLY A 62 4.99 -7.58 -3.03
CA GLY A 62 5.35 -8.80 -3.75
C GLY A 62 4.86 -8.87 -5.19
N LEU A 63 4.47 -7.74 -5.78
CA LEU A 63 4.01 -7.69 -7.17
C LEU A 63 5.17 -7.66 -8.17
N THR A 64 6.36 -7.37 -7.70
CA THR A 64 7.60 -7.38 -8.48
C THR A 64 8.77 -7.71 -7.56
N ASP A 65 9.84 -8.25 -8.13
CA ASP A 65 11.08 -8.52 -7.41
C ASP A 65 12.07 -7.36 -7.55
N GLU A 66 11.74 -6.35 -8.35
CA GLU A 66 12.57 -5.18 -8.58
C GLU A 66 12.10 -4.02 -7.72
N ASN A 67 13.00 -3.55 -6.83
CA ASN A 67 12.72 -2.38 -6.00
C ASN A 67 13.19 -1.10 -6.69
N LYS A 68 12.41 -0.62 -7.65
CA LYS A 68 12.72 0.63 -8.36
C LYS A 68 12.61 1.82 -7.40
N SER A 69 13.47 2.82 -7.61
CA SER A 69 13.36 4.08 -6.89
C SER A 69 12.27 4.95 -7.51
N TYR A 70 11.39 5.46 -6.66
CA TYR A 70 10.29 6.31 -7.08
C TYR A 70 10.40 7.68 -6.42
N GLN A 71 9.80 8.69 -7.05
CA GLN A 71 9.58 9.97 -6.40
C GLN A 71 8.71 9.77 -5.15
N PRO A 72 8.83 10.63 -4.13
CA PRO A 72 8.00 10.52 -2.94
C PRO A 72 6.51 10.49 -3.28
N ILE A 73 5.75 9.72 -2.54
CA ILE A 73 4.29 9.68 -2.66
C ILE A 73 3.74 10.98 -2.08
N ILE A 74 2.96 11.69 -2.90
CA ILE A 74 2.13 12.81 -2.44
C ILE A 74 0.72 12.25 -2.28
N ILE A 75 0.19 12.28 -1.06
CA ILE A 75 -1.13 11.72 -0.79
C ILE A 75 -2.19 12.59 -1.45
N ASP A 76 -2.87 12.04 -2.47
CA ASP A 76 -3.98 12.66 -3.15
C ASP A 76 -5.13 11.64 -3.22
N LYS A 77 -6.03 11.71 -2.25
CA LYS A 77 -7.14 10.75 -2.12
C LYS A 77 -8.05 10.77 -3.35
N ARG A 78 -8.26 11.93 -3.98
CA ARG A 78 -9.11 12.05 -5.16
C ARG A 78 -8.49 11.40 -6.37
N ALA A 79 -7.19 11.63 -6.58
CA ALA A 79 -6.48 11.02 -7.70
C ALA A 79 -6.43 9.50 -7.56
N ILE A 80 -6.13 9.02 -6.35
CA ILE A 80 -6.14 7.58 -6.06
C ILE A 80 -7.53 6.99 -6.32
N GLY A 81 -8.57 7.69 -5.84
CA GLY A 81 -9.96 7.26 -6.05
C GLY A 81 -10.34 7.17 -7.52
N GLN A 82 -9.94 8.14 -8.32
CA GLN A 82 -10.18 8.12 -9.77
C GLN A 82 -9.44 6.97 -10.45
N ASN A 83 -8.21 6.71 -10.02
CA ASN A 83 -7.43 5.59 -10.55
C ASN A 83 -8.07 4.25 -10.19
N LEU A 84 -8.62 4.13 -8.97
CA LEU A 84 -9.38 2.94 -8.58
C LEU A 84 -10.60 2.73 -9.46
N LYS A 85 -11.36 3.79 -9.70
CA LYS A 85 -12.55 3.76 -10.55
C LYS A 85 -12.20 3.33 -11.97
N GLU A 86 -11.13 3.89 -12.54
CA GLU A 86 -10.70 3.56 -13.89
C GLU A 86 -10.24 2.10 -13.97
N LEU A 87 -9.47 1.64 -12.99
CA LEU A 87 -9.03 0.24 -12.90
C LEU A 87 -10.24 -0.72 -12.89
N ARG A 88 -11.26 -0.37 -12.10
CA ARG A 88 -12.48 -1.17 -12.03
C ARG A 88 -13.24 -1.18 -13.36
N ARG A 89 -13.36 -0.03 -14.00
CA ARG A 89 -14.09 0.12 -15.27
C ARG A 89 -13.41 -0.63 -16.41
N ILE A 90 -12.09 -0.53 -16.55
CA ILE A 90 -11.38 -1.24 -17.64
C ILE A 90 -11.41 -2.76 -17.43
N ASN A 91 -11.66 -3.23 -16.23
CA ASN A 91 -11.81 -4.65 -15.92
C ASN A 91 -13.29 -5.08 -15.92
N ASN A 92 -14.22 -4.19 -16.29
CA ASN A 92 -15.65 -4.47 -16.38
C ASN A 92 -16.27 -4.98 -15.08
N LYS A 93 -15.85 -4.40 -13.95
CA LYS A 93 -16.35 -4.77 -12.63
C LYS A 93 -17.28 -3.68 -12.08
N THR A 94 -18.27 -4.11 -11.28
CA THR A 94 -19.11 -3.20 -10.50
C THR A 94 -18.51 -2.92 -9.14
N GLN A 95 -18.96 -1.85 -8.48
CA GLN A 95 -18.54 -1.58 -7.11
C GLN A 95 -18.97 -2.71 -6.17
N GLU A 96 -20.18 -3.25 -6.36
CA GLU A 96 -20.69 -4.37 -5.57
C GLU A 96 -19.79 -5.61 -5.70
N TYR A 97 -19.38 -5.92 -6.92
CA TYR A 97 -18.51 -7.07 -7.17
C TYR A 97 -17.19 -6.93 -6.40
N VAL A 98 -16.53 -5.77 -6.55
CA VAL A 98 -15.25 -5.52 -5.89
C VAL A 98 -15.39 -5.54 -4.37
N ALA A 99 -16.40 -4.83 -3.85
CA ALA A 99 -16.65 -4.76 -2.42
C ALA A 99 -16.89 -6.15 -1.81
N ASN A 100 -17.70 -6.98 -2.48
CA ASN A 100 -17.95 -8.36 -2.04
C ASN A 100 -16.67 -9.20 -2.04
N LYS A 101 -15.85 -9.08 -3.07
CA LYS A 101 -14.61 -9.86 -3.19
C LYS A 101 -13.60 -9.52 -2.11
N ILE A 102 -13.54 -8.27 -1.68
CA ILE A 102 -12.62 -7.85 -0.62
C ILE A 102 -13.30 -7.77 0.76
N ASN A 103 -14.55 -8.20 0.82
CA ASN A 103 -15.31 -8.33 2.05
C ASN A 103 -15.46 -7.02 2.85
N ILE A 104 -15.85 -5.95 2.13
CA ILE A 104 -16.23 -4.67 2.74
C ILE A 104 -17.58 -4.23 2.21
N ALA A 105 -18.21 -3.27 2.92
CA ALA A 105 -19.47 -2.69 2.48
C ALA A 105 -19.25 -1.89 1.17
N VAL A 106 -20.25 -1.91 0.27
CA VAL A 106 -20.21 -1.16 -0.99
C VAL A 106 -19.98 0.33 -0.72
N GLY A 107 -20.64 0.88 0.29
CA GLY A 107 -20.47 2.29 0.67
C GLY A 107 -19.03 2.61 1.09
N ALA A 108 -18.37 1.71 1.81
CA ALA A 108 -16.98 1.88 2.20
C ALA A 108 -16.06 1.90 0.96
N TYR A 109 -16.27 0.98 0.03
CA TYR A 109 -15.52 0.95 -1.21
C TYR A 109 -15.76 2.22 -2.04
N SER A 110 -17.03 2.63 -2.16
CA SER A 110 -17.41 3.85 -2.88
C SER A 110 -16.70 5.09 -2.33
N ASN A 111 -16.52 5.16 -1.02
CA ASN A 111 -15.79 6.26 -0.38
C ASN A 111 -14.33 6.34 -0.80
N TYR A 112 -13.72 5.21 -1.12
CA TYR A 112 -12.35 5.21 -1.68
C TYR A 112 -12.34 5.80 -3.10
N GLU A 113 -13.28 5.39 -3.96
CA GLU A 113 -13.36 5.91 -5.34
C GLU A 113 -13.68 7.40 -5.36
N ASN A 114 -14.49 7.88 -4.41
CA ASN A 114 -14.87 9.29 -4.32
C ASN A 114 -13.81 10.17 -3.64
N GLY A 115 -12.73 9.58 -3.17
CA GLY A 115 -11.64 10.32 -2.54
C GLY A 115 -11.96 10.80 -1.13
N LYS A 116 -12.97 10.22 -0.48
CA LYS A 116 -13.32 10.59 0.89
C LYS A 116 -12.31 10.04 1.89
N TYR A 117 -11.82 8.82 1.68
CA TYR A 117 -10.85 8.16 2.54
C TYR A 117 -9.67 7.65 1.73
N LEU A 118 -8.50 7.63 2.38
CA LEU A 118 -7.31 6.98 1.83
C LEU A 118 -7.50 5.46 1.90
N ILE A 119 -7.17 4.78 0.80
CA ILE A 119 -7.29 3.33 0.73
C ILE A 119 -6.43 2.65 1.80
N SER A 120 -6.98 1.62 2.45
CA SER A 120 -6.27 0.87 3.49
C SER A 120 -5.35 -0.19 2.89
N VAL A 121 -4.35 -0.61 3.67
CA VAL A 121 -3.47 -1.73 3.30
C VAL A 121 -4.28 -3.00 3.10
N ARG A 122 -5.26 -3.26 3.96
CA ARG A 122 -6.15 -4.43 3.84
C ARG A 122 -6.89 -4.43 2.50
N THR A 123 -7.42 -3.28 2.09
CA THR A 123 -8.12 -3.16 0.82
C THR A 123 -7.16 -3.40 -0.36
N LEU A 124 -5.96 -2.84 -0.32
CA LEU A 124 -4.95 -3.10 -1.35
C LEU A 124 -4.64 -4.59 -1.48
N LYS A 125 -4.46 -5.28 -0.35
CA LYS A 125 -4.24 -6.74 -0.36
C LYS A 125 -5.39 -7.49 -1.03
N GLY A 126 -6.63 -7.02 -0.82
CA GLY A 126 -7.80 -7.58 -1.49
C GLY A 126 -7.79 -7.34 -3.00
N LEU A 127 -7.45 -6.13 -3.42
CA LEU A 127 -7.41 -5.76 -4.83
C LEU A 127 -6.35 -6.54 -5.62
N ILE A 128 -5.23 -6.84 -5.00
CA ILE A 128 -4.16 -7.65 -5.60
C ILE A 128 -4.70 -9.02 -6.02
N ARG A 129 -5.65 -9.57 -5.27
CA ARG A 129 -6.26 -10.87 -5.61
C ARG A 129 -7.28 -10.80 -6.73
N ILE A 130 -7.81 -9.60 -7.03
CA ILE A 130 -8.83 -9.41 -8.06
C ILE A 130 -8.20 -9.06 -9.41
N TYR A 131 -7.20 -8.17 -9.39
CA TYR A 131 -6.64 -7.60 -10.61
C TYR A 131 -5.25 -8.17 -10.88
N ASN A 132 -5.04 -8.62 -12.13
CA ASN A 132 -3.75 -9.11 -12.59
C ASN A 132 -3.63 -8.81 -14.10
N PRO A 133 -2.71 -7.94 -14.55
CA PRO A 133 -1.69 -7.25 -13.73
C PRO A 133 -2.27 -6.08 -12.90
N PHE A 134 -1.54 -5.72 -11.84
CA PHE A 134 -1.91 -4.62 -10.96
C PHE A 134 -0.65 -3.91 -10.47
N SER A 135 -0.67 -2.58 -10.43
CA SER A 135 0.44 -1.79 -9.89
C SER A 135 -0.07 -0.77 -8.89
N ILE A 136 0.40 -0.91 -7.64
CA ILE A 136 0.09 0.02 -6.56
C ILE A 136 0.83 1.35 -6.79
N ASP A 137 2.07 1.30 -7.27
CA ASP A 137 2.83 2.53 -7.54
C ASP A 137 2.12 3.38 -8.60
N LYS A 138 1.55 2.75 -9.64
CA LYS A 138 0.73 3.46 -10.64
C LYS A 138 -0.57 3.98 -10.05
N LEU A 139 -1.21 3.21 -9.16
CA LEU A 139 -2.42 3.63 -8.49
C LEU A 139 -2.20 4.95 -7.72
N PHE A 140 -1.01 5.12 -7.17
CA PHE A 140 -0.62 6.30 -6.40
C PHE A 140 0.06 7.38 -7.27
N ASP A 141 -0.01 7.25 -8.60
CA ASP A 141 0.59 8.19 -9.57
C ASP A 141 2.09 8.43 -9.34
N ARG A 142 2.79 7.41 -8.86
CA ARG A 142 4.22 7.56 -8.59
C ARG A 142 5.02 7.54 -9.89
N LYS A 143 6.01 8.41 -9.94
CA LYS A 143 6.94 8.49 -11.07
C LYS A 143 8.30 7.91 -10.67
N VAL A 144 8.89 7.14 -11.55
CA VAL A 144 10.24 6.60 -11.36
C VAL A 144 11.23 7.77 -11.28
N LYS A 145 12.17 7.66 -10.37
CA LYS A 145 13.23 8.66 -10.21
C LYS A 145 14.14 8.71 -11.42
#